data_b130c5ade0eda4e4b2d5014d6ca92cf1
#
_entry.id   b130c5ade0eda4e4b2d5014d6ca92cf1
#
_cell.length_a   1.000
_cell.length_b   1.000
_cell.length_c   1.000
_cell.angle_alpha   90.00
_cell.angle_beta   90.00
_cell.angle_gamma   90.00
#
_symmetry.space_group_name_H-M   'P 1'
#
loop_
_entity.id
_entity.type
_entity.pdbx_description
1 polymer ?
#
loop_
_entity_poly.entity_id
_entity_poly.type
_entity_poly.pdbx_seq_one_letter_code
_entity_poly.pdbx_strand_id
1 'polypeptide(L)' 'MSTADLIHATGRALFGATYQREFATALGINRRTLSRWTAGSAEPRPTVWADALLLVEDRQRELAQLIEAIDERVEGAR' A
#
# COMPACT_ATOMS: atom_id res chain seq x y z
N MET A 1 6.60 8.75 -11.78
CA MET A 1 5.22 8.23 -11.77
C MET A 1 4.22 9.37 -11.66
N SER A 2 3.11 9.28 -12.37
CA SER A 2 2.00 10.19 -12.15
C SER A 2 1.36 9.89 -10.78
N THR A 3 0.56 10.84 -10.27
CA THR A 3 -0.21 10.61 -9.05
C THR A 3 -1.09 9.37 -9.15
N ALA A 4 -1.83 9.23 -10.26
CA ALA A 4 -2.69 8.07 -10.49
C ALA A 4 -1.90 6.77 -10.46
N ASP A 5 -0.76 6.72 -11.15
CA ASP A 5 0.10 5.54 -11.20
C ASP A 5 0.65 5.19 -9.82
N LEU A 6 1.07 6.19 -9.05
CA LEU A 6 1.65 5.96 -7.73
C LEU A 6 0.61 5.46 -6.72
N ILE A 7 -0.60 6.02 -6.74
CA ILE A 7 -1.71 5.54 -5.91
C ILE A 7 -2.05 4.08 -6.26
N HIS A 8 -2.16 3.79 -7.54
CA HIS A 8 -2.45 2.44 -8.02
C HIS A 8 -1.37 1.43 -7.59
N ALA A 9 -0.10 1.78 -7.83
CA ALA A 9 1.02 0.91 -7.47
C ALA A 9 1.10 0.66 -5.96
N THR A 10 0.87 1.71 -5.16
CA THR A 10 0.87 1.60 -3.70
C THR A 10 -0.26 0.68 -3.21
N GLY A 11 -1.46 0.91 -3.72
CA GLY A 11 -2.61 0.07 -3.34
C GLY A 11 -2.40 -1.39 -3.70
N ARG A 12 -1.90 -1.65 -4.89
CA ARG A 12 -1.62 -3.02 -5.34
C ARG A 12 -0.54 -3.69 -4.49
N ALA A 13 0.51 -2.98 -4.16
CA ALA A 13 1.59 -3.54 -3.35
C ALA A 13 1.11 -3.87 -1.93
N LEU A 14 0.24 -3.05 -1.36
CA LEU A 14 -0.25 -3.25 0.00
C LEU A 14 -1.39 -4.28 0.09
N PHE A 15 -2.32 -4.26 -0.84
CA PHE A 15 -3.59 -4.99 -0.72
C PHE A 15 -3.93 -5.89 -1.91
N GLY A 16 -3.10 -5.93 -2.93
CA GLY A 16 -3.33 -6.79 -4.08
C GLY A 16 -4.18 -6.13 -5.18
N ALA A 17 -4.61 -6.95 -6.13
CA ALA A 17 -5.27 -6.46 -7.35
C ALA A 17 -6.60 -5.75 -7.09
N THR A 18 -7.31 -6.12 -6.02
CA THR A 18 -8.60 -5.52 -5.65
C THR A 18 -8.47 -4.62 -4.42
N TYR A 19 -7.48 -3.75 -4.44
CA TYR A 19 -7.05 -2.95 -3.30
C TYR A 19 -8.02 -1.82 -2.87
N GLN A 20 -8.98 -1.44 -3.73
CA GLN A 20 -9.72 -0.17 -3.60
C GLN A 20 -10.41 0.00 -2.25
N ARG A 21 -11.14 -1.01 -1.80
CA ARG A 21 -11.87 -0.95 -0.53
C ARG A 21 -10.92 -0.84 0.67
N GLU A 22 -9.95 -1.73 0.73
CA GLU A 22 -9.03 -1.82 1.86
C GLU A 22 -8.11 -0.60 1.95
N PHE A 23 -7.62 -0.13 0.81
CA PHE A 23 -6.77 1.05 0.76
C PHE A 23 -7.55 2.30 1.17
N ALA A 24 -8.77 2.47 0.66
CA ALA A 24 -9.63 3.59 1.05
C ALA A 24 -9.89 3.58 2.56
N THR A 25 -10.22 2.41 3.12
CA THR A 25 -10.42 2.24 4.56
C THR A 25 -9.17 2.61 5.35
N ALA A 26 -8.01 2.12 4.93
CA ALA A 26 -6.73 2.39 5.60
C ALA A 26 -6.36 3.88 5.57
N LEU A 27 -6.71 4.59 4.49
CA LEU A 27 -6.48 6.04 4.38
C LEU A 27 -7.57 6.89 5.02
N GLY A 28 -8.64 6.28 5.52
CA GLY A 28 -9.76 7.02 6.12
C GLY A 28 -10.60 7.81 5.12
N ILE A 29 -10.66 7.37 3.87
CA ILE A 29 -11.42 8.02 2.79
C ILE A 29 -12.46 7.05 2.22
N ASN A 30 -13.40 7.58 1.43
CA ASN A 30 -14.33 6.71 0.74
C ASN A 30 -13.74 6.23 -0.59
N ARG A 31 -14.30 5.16 -1.09
CA ARG A 31 -13.84 4.49 -2.30
C ARG A 31 -13.95 5.38 -3.54
N ARG A 32 -14.98 6.24 -3.58
CA ARG A 32 -15.18 7.18 -4.70
C ARG A 32 -14.04 8.20 -4.77
N THR A 33 -13.59 8.70 -3.64
CA THR A 33 -12.45 9.63 -3.57
C THR A 33 -11.19 8.96 -4.12
N LEU A 34 -10.92 7.73 -3.70
CA LEU A 34 -9.78 6.96 -4.21
C LEU A 34 -9.88 6.76 -5.73
N SER A 35 -11.06 6.41 -6.23
CA SER A 35 -11.30 6.22 -7.68
C SER A 35 -11.00 7.47 -8.48
N ARG A 36 -11.31 8.66 -7.94
CA ARG A 36 -10.98 9.92 -8.61
C ARG A 36 -9.48 10.12 -8.74
N TRP A 37 -8.72 9.73 -7.73
CA TRP A 37 -7.26 9.83 -7.77
C TRP A 37 -6.67 8.88 -8.81
N THR A 38 -7.15 7.65 -8.87
CA THR A 38 -6.67 6.67 -9.85
C THR A 38 -7.11 6.98 -11.27
N ALA A 39 -8.21 7.72 -11.44
CA ALA A 39 -8.67 8.21 -12.73
C ALA A 39 -7.95 9.49 -13.17
N GLY A 40 -7.17 10.11 -12.29
CA GLY A 40 -6.46 11.36 -12.58
C GLY A 40 -7.36 12.60 -12.56
N SER A 41 -8.59 12.49 -12.05
CA SER A 41 -9.55 13.61 -12.04
C SER A 41 -9.48 14.46 -10.75
N ALA A 42 -8.70 14.04 -9.76
CA ALA A 42 -8.47 14.78 -8.53
C ALA A 42 -7.10 14.43 -7.97
N GLU A 43 -6.55 15.33 -7.16
CA GLU A 43 -5.27 15.13 -6.48
C GLU A 43 -5.49 14.91 -4.98
N PRO A 44 -4.75 13.98 -4.33
CA PRO A 44 -4.79 13.82 -2.88
C PRO A 44 -4.18 15.05 -2.18
N ARG A 45 -4.64 15.30 -0.97
CA ARG A 45 -3.98 16.27 -0.09
C ARG A 45 -2.58 15.75 0.29
N PRO A 46 -1.61 16.64 0.59
CA PRO A 46 -0.27 16.20 1.00
C PRO A 46 -0.25 15.24 2.16
N THR A 47 -1.18 15.35 3.12
CA THR A 47 -1.28 14.45 4.27
C THR A 47 -1.57 13.02 3.88
N VAL A 48 -2.23 12.79 2.75
CA VAL A 48 -2.51 11.44 2.23
C VAL A 48 -1.21 10.71 1.90
N TRP A 49 -0.24 11.43 1.32
CA TRP A 49 1.06 10.86 1.02
C TRP A 49 1.81 10.43 2.26
N ALA A 50 1.73 11.23 3.34
CA ALA A 50 2.32 10.87 4.63
C ALA A 50 1.67 9.61 5.20
N ASP A 51 0.34 9.50 5.11
CA ASP A 51 -0.39 8.33 5.58
C ASP A 51 -0.04 7.08 4.74
N ALA A 52 0.04 7.24 3.42
CA ALA A 52 0.44 6.15 2.53
C ALA A 52 1.87 5.68 2.83
N LEU A 53 2.78 6.61 3.10
CA LEU A 53 4.15 6.27 3.46
C LEU A 53 4.21 5.42 4.73
N LEU A 54 3.44 5.79 5.76
CA LEU A 54 3.37 5.00 7.00
C LEU A 54 2.87 3.58 6.74
N LEU A 55 1.86 3.41 5.89
CA LEU A 55 1.35 2.09 5.54
C LEU A 55 2.42 1.24 4.85
N VAL A 56 3.16 1.84 3.93
CA VAL A 56 4.23 1.15 3.20
C VAL A 56 5.38 0.77 4.15
N GLU A 57 5.78 1.69 5.02
CA GLU A 57 6.85 1.44 5.99
C GLU A 57 6.47 0.33 6.99
N ASP A 58 5.21 0.32 7.44
CA ASP A 58 4.72 -0.74 8.33
C ASP A 58 4.77 -2.10 7.62
N ARG A 59 4.36 -2.16 6.38
CA ARG A 59 4.41 -3.38 5.57
C ARG A 59 5.85 -3.82 5.34
N GLN A 60 6.76 -2.90 5.11
CA GLN A 60 8.18 -3.20 4.94
C GLN A 60 8.76 -3.88 6.18
N ARG A 61 8.44 -3.36 7.37
CA ARG A 61 8.87 -3.98 8.64
C ARG A 61 8.30 -5.39 8.80
N GLU A 62 7.02 -5.55 8.50
CA GLU A 62 6.33 -6.83 8.57
C GLU A 62 6.98 -7.86 7.64
N LEU A 63 7.26 -7.47 6.40
CA LEU A 63 7.91 -8.34 5.42
C LEU A 63 9.33 -8.70 5.84
N ALA A 64 10.08 -7.76 6.42
CA ALA A 64 11.43 -8.03 6.91
C ALA A 64 11.42 -9.09 8.02
N GLN A 65 10.45 -9.04 8.93
CA GLN A 65 10.29 -10.05 9.97
C GLN A 65 9.95 -11.42 9.39
N LEU A 66 9.10 -11.46 8.39
CA LEU A 66 8.73 -12.72 7.71
C LEU A 66 9.90 -13.33 6.97
N ILE A 67 10.69 -12.50 6.31
CA ILE A 67 11.92 -12.96 5.63
C ILE A 67 12.84 -13.64 6.62
N GLU A 68 13.07 -13.03 7.76
CA GLU A 68 13.91 -13.57 8.82
C GLU A 68 13.40 -14.91 9.34
N ALA A 69 12.11 -14.98 9.62
CA ALA A 69 11.48 -16.20 10.13
C ALA A 69 11.51 -17.34 9.09
N ILE A 70 11.27 -17.01 7.83
CA ILE A 70 11.30 -17.98 6.73
C ILE A 70 12.73 -18.47 6.48
N ASP A 71 13.70 -17.55 6.51
CA ASP A 71 15.12 -17.91 6.35
C ASP A 71 15.59 -18.92 7.40
N GLU A 72 15.15 -18.76 8.64
CA GLU A 72 15.45 -19.73 9.70
C GLU A 72 14.92 -21.13 9.36
N ARG A 73 13.72 -21.22 8.78
CA ARG A 73 13.13 -22.48 8.35
C ARG A 73 13.87 -23.09 7.16
N VAL A 74 14.30 -22.24 6.23
CA VAL A 74 15.10 -22.66 5.08
C VAL A 74 16.43 -23.23 5.56
N GLU A 75 17.12 -22.55 6.48
CA GLU A 75 18.39 -23.02 7.05
C GLU A 75 18.19 -24.33 7.82
N GLY A 76 17.13 -24.44 8.61
CA GLY A 76 16.82 -25.65 9.38
C GLY A 76 16.46 -26.85 8.53
N ALA A 77 16.05 -26.62 7.27
CA ALA A 77 15.68 -27.69 6.34
C ALA A 77 16.86 -28.23 5.50
N ARG A 78 18.01 -27.55 5.58
CA ARG A 78 19.22 -27.95 4.81
C ARG A 78 20.03 -29.06 5.46
#